data_12c97763db645ffa210d3e680093be23
#
_entry.id   12c97763db645ffa210d3e680093be23
#
_cell.length_a   1.000
_cell.length_b   1.000
_cell.length_c   1.000
_cell.angle_alpha   90.00
_cell.angle_beta   90.00
_cell.angle_gamma   90.00
#
_symmetry.space_group_name_H-M   'P 1'
#
loop_
_entity.id
_entity.type
_entity.pdbx_description
1 polymer ?
#
loop_
_entity_poly.entity_id
_entity_poly.type
_entity_poly.pdbx_seq_one_letter_code
_entity_poly.pdbx_strand_id
1 'polypeptide(L)' 'MIMRYDEKSDALCLRLGESKTIESEEVRPGIVLDYNDNKQVVGVEILRVKERVPLADLKHLDFKLA' A
#
# COMPACT_ATOMS: atom_id res chain seq x y z
N MET A 1 2.31 0.89 12.18
CA MET A 1 2.18 1.25 10.75
C MET A 1 3.45 0.87 10.03
N ILE A 2 3.33 0.17 8.93
CA ILE A 2 4.48 -0.31 8.15
C ILE A 2 4.27 0.06 6.69
N MET A 3 5.29 0.64 6.05
CA MET A 3 5.30 0.84 4.62
C MET A 3 6.40 -0.01 4.01
N ARG A 4 6.08 -0.73 2.94
CA ARG A 4 6.96 -1.71 2.33
C ARG A 4 6.88 -1.63 0.83
N TYR A 5 8.02 -1.65 0.15
CA TYR A 5 8.05 -1.78 -1.29
C TYR A 5 8.65 -3.14 -1.65
N ASP A 6 7.90 -3.94 -2.37
CA ASP A 6 8.35 -5.23 -2.88
C ASP A 6 8.77 -5.05 -4.33
N GLU A 7 10.07 -5.11 -4.58
CA GLU A 7 10.62 -4.90 -5.90
C GLU A 7 10.20 -5.97 -6.90
N LYS A 8 10.03 -7.21 -6.44
CA LYS A 8 9.65 -8.32 -7.33
C LYS A 8 8.24 -8.17 -7.88
N SER A 9 7.30 -7.79 -7.04
CA SER A 9 5.92 -7.58 -7.46
C SER A 9 5.64 -6.15 -7.86
N ASP A 10 6.60 -5.24 -7.67
CA ASP A 10 6.46 -3.82 -7.95
C ASP A 10 5.25 -3.25 -7.23
N ALA A 11 5.11 -3.59 -5.95
CA ALA A 11 3.97 -3.19 -5.13
C ALA A 11 4.43 -2.44 -3.89
N LEU A 12 3.78 -1.31 -3.64
CA LEU A 12 4.00 -0.51 -2.44
C LEU A 12 2.82 -0.75 -1.51
N CYS A 13 3.10 -1.19 -0.29
CA CYS A 13 2.06 -1.56 0.66
C CYS A 13 2.18 -0.72 1.92
N LEU A 14 1.06 -0.12 2.33
CA LEU A 14 0.97 0.57 3.60
C LEU A 14 0.04 -0.23 4.51
N ARG A 15 0.57 -0.65 5.65
CA ARG A 15 -0.20 -1.36 6.67
C ARG A 15 -0.47 -0.41 7.81
N LEU A 16 -1.74 -0.12 8.08
CA LEU A 16 -2.12 0.89 9.06
C LEU A 16 -2.07 0.40 10.50
N GLY A 17 -2.43 -0.85 10.72
CA GLY A 17 -2.46 -1.42 12.05
C GLY A 17 -2.14 -2.88 12.03
N GLU A 18 -2.50 -3.59 13.10
CA GLU A 18 -2.22 -5.01 13.26
C GLU A 18 -3.44 -5.89 12.99
N SER A 19 -4.59 -5.29 12.66
CA SER A 19 -5.78 -6.06 12.36
C SER A 19 -5.55 -6.96 11.16
N LYS A 20 -6.09 -8.16 11.24
CA LYS A 20 -5.95 -9.13 10.17
C LYS A 20 -6.78 -8.71 8.95
N THR A 21 -6.21 -8.83 7.77
CA THR A 21 -6.93 -8.61 6.52
C THR A 21 -7.85 -9.79 6.25
N ILE A 22 -9.13 -9.51 6.07
CA ILE A 22 -10.15 -10.53 5.75
C ILE A 22 -10.49 -10.53 4.28
N GLU A 23 -10.54 -9.35 3.65
CA GLU A 23 -10.79 -9.25 2.22
C GLU A 23 -10.07 -8.05 1.64
N SER A 24 -9.87 -8.08 0.33
CA SER A 24 -9.21 -7.01 -0.41
C SER A 24 -10.01 -6.71 -1.65
N GLU A 25 -10.00 -5.44 -2.07
CA GLU A 25 -10.74 -4.98 -3.23
C GLU A 25 -9.89 -4.01 -4.05
N GLU A 26 -9.80 -4.28 -5.35
CA GLU A 26 -9.14 -3.35 -6.25
C GLU A 26 -10.14 -2.26 -6.63
N VAL A 27 -10.04 -1.09 -6.00
CA VAL A 27 -11.02 -0.01 -6.15
C VAL A 27 -10.77 0.86 -7.37
N ARG A 28 -9.55 0.86 -7.88
CA ARG A 28 -9.13 1.50 -9.12
C ARG A 28 -7.99 0.66 -9.69
N PRO A 29 -7.69 0.74 -10.99
CA PRO A 29 -6.57 -0.03 -11.53
C PRO A 29 -5.29 0.19 -10.75
N GLY A 30 -4.81 -0.89 -10.13
CA GLY A 30 -3.58 -0.86 -9.35
C GLY A 30 -3.70 -0.30 -7.94
N ILE A 31 -4.91 0.03 -7.46
CA ILE A 31 -5.11 0.51 -6.09
C ILE A 31 -5.99 -0.50 -5.37
N VAL A 32 -5.43 -1.16 -4.36
CA VAL A 32 -6.12 -2.21 -3.61
C VAL A 32 -6.28 -1.75 -2.16
N LEU A 33 -7.49 -1.89 -1.63
CA LEU A 33 -7.77 -1.65 -0.23
C LEU A 33 -7.95 -2.98 0.49
N ASP A 34 -7.34 -3.10 1.65
CA ASP A 34 -7.44 -4.29 2.50
C ASP A 34 -8.34 -3.98 3.68
N TYR A 35 -9.29 -4.87 3.97
CA TYR A 35 -10.30 -4.66 5.01
C TYR A 35 -10.21 -5.73 6.09
N ASN A 36 -10.51 -5.33 7.33
CA ASN A 36 -10.64 -6.28 8.43
C ASN A 36 -12.09 -6.79 8.51
N ASP A 37 -12.40 -7.57 9.55
CA ASP A 37 -13.73 -8.14 9.73
C ASP A 37 -14.81 -7.10 10.06
N ASN A 38 -14.41 -5.90 10.46
CA ASN A 38 -15.31 -4.77 10.71
C ASN A 38 -15.47 -3.88 9.47
N LYS A 39 -14.95 -4.32 8.33
CA LYS A 39 -14.97 -3.57 7.07
C LYS A 39 -14.24 -2.24 7.12
N GLN A 40 -13.25 -2.14 8.00
CA GLN A 40 -12.40 -0.97 8.08
C GLN A 40 -11.18 -1.19 7.20
N VAL A 41 -10.70 -0.13 6.55
CA VAL A 41 -9.47 -0.20 5.75
C VAL A 41 -8.29 -0.31 6.70
N VAL A 42 -7.53 -1.40 6.58
CA VAL A 42 -6.35 -1.64 7.40
C VAL A 42 -5.07 -1.66 6.59
N GLY A 43 -5.18 -1.60 5.28
CA GLY A 43 -4.02 -1.55 4.40
C GLY A 43 -4.37 -0.98 3.05
N VAL A 44 -3.35 -0.48 2.37
CA VAL A 44 -3.47 0.05 1.01
C VAL A 44 -2.30 -0.51 0.22
N GLU A 45 -2.58 -1.02 -0.99
CA GLU A 45 -1.53 -1.53 -1.87
C GLU A 45 -1.59 -0.79 -3.19
N ILE A 46 -0.44 -0.35 -3.66
CA ILE A 46 -0.31 0.31 -4.95
C ILE A 46 0.53 -0.58 -5.83
N LEU A 47 -0.07 -1.09 -6.91
CA LEU A 47 0.57 -2.02 -7.83
C LEU A 47 1.19 -1.25 -8.99
N ARG A 48 2.16 -1.86 -9.65
CA ARG A 48 2.83 -1.29 -10.81
C ARG A 48 3.36 0.11 -10.50
N VAL A 49 4.03 0.22 -9.35
CA VAL A 49 4.50 1.51 -8.83
C VAL A 49 5.44 2.21 -9.79
N LYS A 50 6.29 1.44 -10.51
CA LYS A 50 7.25 2.04 -11.45
C LYS A 50 6.58 2.76 -12.61
N GLU A 51 5.32 2.44 -12.91
CA GLU A 51 4.55 3.16 -13.91
C GLU A 51 4.05 4.50 -13.39
N ARG A 52 4.09 4.71 -12.07
CA ARG A 52 3.58 5.92 -11.42
C ARG A 52 4.70 6.84 -10.97
N VAL A 53 5.79 6.28 -10.43
CA VAL A 53 6.92 7.05 -9.92
C VAL A 53 8.23 6.37 -10.32
N PRO A 54 9.31 7.15 -10.53
CA PRO A 54 10.63 6.58 -10.80
C PRO A 54 11.13 5.78 -9.59
N LEU A 55 11.89 4.73 -9.84
CA LEU A 55 12.45 3.90 -8.77
C LEU A 55 13.29 4.73 -7.78
N ALA A 56 14.00 5.74 -8.29
CA ALA A 56 14.81 6.62 -7.44
C ALA A 56 13.98 7.30 -6.36
N ASP A 57 12.72 7.67 -6.67
CA ASP A 57 11.83 8.34 -5.72
C ASP A 57 11.37 7.40 -4.60
N LEU A 58 11.35 6.09 -4.86
CA LEU A 58 10.96 5.12 -3.83
C LEU A 58 12.00 5.00 -2.73
N LYS A 59 13.21 5.50 -2.96
CA LYS A 59 14.29 5.50 -1.96
C LYS A 59 14.28 6.76 -1.10
N HIS A 60 13.41 7.72 -1.43
CA HIS A 60 13.36 9.03 -0.78
C HIS A 60 11.95 9.35 -0.32
N LEU A 61 11.45 8.52 0.60
CA LEU A 61 10.13 8.74 1.16
C LEU A 61 10.23 9.68 2.35
N ASP A 62 9.51 10.80 2.28
CA ASP A 62 9.43 11.73 3.40
C ASP A 62 8.11 11.52 4.13
N PHE A 63 8.20 11.32 5.44
CA PHE A 63 7.02 11.28 6.29
C PHE A 63 7.01 12.55 7.12
N LYS A 64 5.97 13.38 6.94
CA LYS A 64 5.88 14.68 7.62
C LYS A 64 4.58 14.76 8.40
N LEU A 65 4.69 15.21 9.65
CA LEU A 65 3.52 15.57 10.45
C LEU A 65 3.17 17.01 10.18
N ALA A 66 1.94 17.24 9.78
CA ALA A 66 1.48 18.59 9.47
C ALA A 66 1.17 19.38 10.74
#